data_7747f12b5b7f95f814b0e8c12895a4a4
#
_entry.id   7747f12b5b7f95f814b0e8c12895a4a4
#
_cell.length_a   1.000
_cell.length_b   1.000
_cell.length_c   1.000
_cell.angle_alpha   90.00
_cell.angle_beta   90.00
_cell.angle_gamma   90.00
#
_symmetry.space_group_name_H-M   'P 1'
#
loop_
_entity.id
_entity.type
_entity.pdbx_description
1 polymer ?
#
loop_
_entity_poly.entity_id
_entity_poly.type
_entity_poly.pdbx_seq_one_letter_code
_entity_poly.pdbx_strand_id
1 'polypeptide(L)'
;MRLTVLGGPGPDRGTSARMSQVAEALWPGLLAEAWAALASDGAGSGQRLPAGLEVLWVSGAPGHLPSRLPVEEVAIACTAAALLAAAVLHAQRGGDCGSRGSPTARLDRGHVAAAFRSETYLRINGEQAGLGFAPLSRFWRAADGWVRTHGNYPWHRSALLRALGCPGDPESVATAIAALGAREAEDLVTGAGGVAAAVRGEDIWRAEPPGRAIAATRLVEGMSIGGAPPRWRAAGALPASGVRVLDLTRVIAGPVATRYLGALGADVLRLDPPDRPELALHAYDGLFAKRSALLDFGAADGRARMHELLSAADVLVHGYRPHALDRFGLNPDVLAERHPGLVVVSLSAWGSRGPWGDRRGFDSIVQAASGIAMAESADSERPGAMPCQLLDHGTGYLCAAAALRGLARQSAHGGTQFRELSLARTAHWLLGLPRGAGSSSASAPAAASAAAAVSVSADGGGAWLTTLDSAEGPVTTVRPPGELDDEVLAWPRSLSRYGGDQPAWLLAGLAGFPAAPATSGDAGLRVTGTRNTVGLARRAP
;
A
#
# COMPACT_ATOMS: atom_id res chain seq x y z
N MET A 1 -5.63 30.41 0.37
CA MET A 1 -6.69 29.71 1.10
C MET A 1 -6.05 29.06 2.32
N ARG A 2 -6.42 29.46 3.53
CA ARG A 2 -5.81 28.95 4.76
C ARG A 2 -6.54 27.67 5.15
N LEU A 3 -5.85 26.53 5.18
CA LEU A 3 -6.29 25.34 5.89
C LEU A 3 -6.30 25.73 7.39
N THR A 4 -7.43 25.71 8.05
CA THR A 4 -7.48 25.93 9.48
C THR A 4 -7.06 24.66 10.19
N VAL A 5 -5.80 24.58 10.59
CA VAL A 5 -5.27 23.49 11.44
C VAL A 5 -5.68 23.82 12.87
N LEU A 6 -6.64 23.11 13.42
CA LEU A 6 -6.99 23.18 14.84
C LEU A 6 -6.29 21.99 15.54
N GLY A 7 -5.13 22.25 16.11
CA GLY A 7 -4.51 21.39 17.09
C GLY A 7 -4.72 21.99 18.48
N GLY A 8 -5.32 21.24 19.42
CA GLY A 8 -5.34 21.64 20.81
C GLY A 8 -6.26 20.85 21.68
N PRO A 9 -5.89 20.52 22.93
CA PRO A 9 -6.80 20.00 23.94
C PRO A 9 -7.74 21.11 24.46
N GLY A 10 -8.87 20.74 25.00
CA GLY A 10 -9.91 21.60 25.54
C GLY A 10 -9.43 22.57 26.64
N PRO A 11 -10.30 23.48 27.10
CA PRO A 11 -9.90 24.71 27.73
C PRO A 11 -9.43 24.54 29.18
N ASP A 12 -8.17 24.87 29.44
CA ASP A 12 -7.76 25.27 30.78
C ASP A 12 -7.11 26.67 30.72
N ARG A 13 -7.62 27.58 31.53
CA ARG A 13 -7.21 28.98 31.57
C ARG A 13 -5.98 29.14 32.47
N GLY A 14 -4.96 29.72 31.92
CA GLY A 14 -3.91 30.37 32.66
C GLY A 14 -2.56 29.73 32.59
N THR A 15 -1.75 30.21 31.67
CA THR A 15 -0.40 30.72 31.92
C THR A 15 0.23 31.13 30.59
N SER A 16 0.55 32.41 30.49
CA SER A 16 1.44 32.98 29.46
C SER A 16 2.86 32.43 29.69
N ALA A 17 3.27 31.49 28.85
CA ALA A 17 4.68 31.10 28.79
C ALA A 17 5.01 30.49 27.41
N ARG A 18 5.84 31.25 26.66
CA ARG A 18 6.72 30.81 25.57
C ARG A 18 6.01 30.04 24.42
N MET A 19 5.62 30.78 23.39
CA MET A 19 5.50 30.27 22.03
C MET A 19 6.90 29.81 21.57
N SER A 20 7.23 28.56 21.87
CA SER A 20 8.29 27.82 21.19
C SER A 20 7.81 27.66 19.76
N GLN A 21 8.63 28.01 18.77
CA GLN A 21 8.36 27.79 17.35
C GLN A 21 8.06 26.30 17.15
N VAL A 22 6.78 25.95 17.05
CA VAL A 22 6.35 24.66 16.55
C VAL A 22 6.71 24.68 15.06
N ALA A 23 7.67 23.86 14.66
CA ALA A 23 7.98 23.68 13.25
C ALA A 23 6.68 23.39 12.51
N GLU A 24 6.37 24.19 11.50
CA GLU A 24 5.14 24.06 10.74
C GLU A 24 5.07 22.67 10.12
N ALA A 25 3.98 21.91 10.38
CA ALA A 25 3.84 20.55 9.89
C ALA A 25 3.88 20.53 8.35
N LEU A 26 4.62 19.60 7.75
CA LEU A 26 4.78 19.52 6.29
C LEU A 26 3.56 18.88 5.61
N TRP A 27 2.87 17.96 6.29
CA TRP A 27 1.80 17.16 5.68
C TRP A 27 0.67 17.95 5.00
N PRO A 28 0.27 19.18 5.42
CA PRO A 28 -0.79 19.92 4.72
C PRO A 28 -0.36 20.35 3.30
N GLY A 29 0.89 20.78 3.15
CA GLY A 29 1.47 21.09 1.83
C GLY A 29 1.58 19.86 0.95
N LEU A 30 2.04 18.75 1.51
CA LEU A 30 2.17 17.47 0.83
C LEU A 30 0.82 16.90 0.40
N LEU A 31 -0.21 17.04 1.24
CA LEU A 31 -1.58 16.68 0.89
C LEU A 31 -2.09 17.52 -0.30
N ALA A 32 -1.82 18.82 -0.30
CA ALA A 32 -2.22 19.70 -1.41
C ALA A 32 -1.53 19.29 -2.73
N GLU A 33 -0.25 18.93 -2.69
CA GLU A 33 0.48 18.40 -3.85
C GLU A 33 -0.09 17.06 -4.34
N ALA A 34 -0.32 16.10 -3.44
CA ALA A 34 -0.92 14.81 -3.77
C ALA A 34 -2.32 15.00 -4.37
N TRP A 35 -3.14 15.88 -3.78
CA TRP A 35 -4.49 16.17 -4.28
C TRP A 35 -4.47 16.80 -5.67
N ALA A 36 -3.57 17.75 -5.93
CA ALA A 36 -3.39 18.33 -7.24
C ALA A 36 -2.95 17.30 -8.30
N ALA A 37 -2.07 16.36 -7.92
CA ALA A 37 -1.66 15.27 -8.78
C ALA A 37 -2.82 14.33 -9.13
N LEU A 38 -3.69 14.01 -8.18
CA LEU A 38 -4.89 13.19 -8.36
C LEU A 38 -5.95 13.85 -9.28
N ALA A 39 -5.96 15.19 -9.37
CA ALA A 39 -6.90 15.94 -10.18
C ALA A 39 -6.46 16.10 -11.64
N SER A 40 -5.19 15.84 -11.97
CA SER A 40 -4.59 16.17 -13.25
C SER A 40 -4.89 15.14 -14.34
N ASP A 41 -5.64 15.56 -15.37
CA ASP A 41 -5.89 14.78 -16.60
C ASP A 41 -5.14 15.35 -17.82
N GLY A 42 -4.00 15.98 -17.60
CA GLY A 42 -3.27 16.64 -18.70
C GLY A 42 -3.86 17.99 -19.14
N ALA A 43 -5.11 18.29 -18.83
CA ALA A 43 -5.77 19.55 -19.15
C ALA A 43 -5.88 20.44 -17.90
N GLY A 44 -4.79 21.05 -17.49
CA GLY A 44 -4.58 22.28 -16.74
C GLY A 44 -5.56 22.83 -15.68
N SER A 45 -6.59 22.14 -15.26
CA SER A 45 -7.51 22.59 -14.22
C SER A 45 -7.19 21.90 -12.88
N GLY A 46 -6.21 22.44 -12.16
CA GLY A 46 -6.01 22.09 -10.75
C GLY A 46 -7.31 22.33 -9.97
N GLN A 47 -8.12 21.28 -9.77
CA GLN A 47 -9.26 21.36 -8.88
C GLN A 47 -8.73 21.65 -7.47
N ARG A 48 -9.04 22.83 -6.94
CA ARG A 48 -8.88 23.13 -5.52
C ARG A 48 -9.58 22.05 -4.71
N LEU A 49 -9.11 21.81 -3.49
CA LEU A 49 -9.90 21.03 -2.51
C LEU A 49 -11.34 21.57 -2.54
N PRO A 50 -12.35 20.71 -2.61
CA PRO A 50 -13.75 21.16 -2.66
C PRO A 50 -14.03 22.15 -1.53
N ALA A 51 -14.73 23.23 -1.84
CA ALA A 51 -15.23 24.15 -0.82
C ALA A 51 -16.16 23.34 0.12
N GLY A 52 -15.92 23.40 1.42
CA GLY A 52 -16.64 22.61 2.42
C GLY A 52 -15.88 21.42 3.00
N LEU A 53 -14.78 20.96 2.38
CA LEU A 53 -13.86 19.97 2.95
C LEU A 53 -12.75 20.63 3.80
N GLU A 54 -13.12 21.64 4.56
CA GLU A 54 -12.17 22.41 5.39
C GLU A 54 -11.77 21.66 6.67
N VAL A 55 -12.21 20.41 6.88
CA VAL A 55 -12.07 19.74 8.17
C VAL A 55 -11.44 18.37 8.01
N LEU A 56 -10.15 18.35 7.72
CA LEU A 56 -9.30 17.20 8.05
C LEU A 56 -8.55 17.48 9.35
N TRP A 57 -8.73 16.61 10.31
CA TRP A 57 -8.06 16.69 11.60
C TRP A 57 -6.97 15.64 11.68
N VAL A 58 -5.77 16.04 12.08
CA VAL A 58 -4.68 15.12 12.37
C VAL A 58 -4.28 15.29 13.82
N SER A 59 -4.51 14.25 14.62
CA SER A 59 -4.21 14.20 16.05
C SER A 59 -2.95 13.38 16.34
N GLY A 60 -2.55 13.36 17.61
CA GLY A 60 -1.40 12.60 18.09
C GLY A 60 -0.06 13.36 18.02
N ALA A 61 0.88 12.94 18.85
CA ALA A 61 2.24 13.47 18.85
C ALA A 61 3.02 12.98 17.62
N PRO A 62 3.98 13.75 17.09
CA PRO A 62 4.89 13.28 16.03
C PRO A 62 5.95 12.32 16.57
N GLY A 63 6.62 11.58 15.68
CA GLY A 63 7.78 10.76 15.99
C GLY A 63 7.53 9.26 16.02
N HIS A 64 6.38 8.79 15.52
CA HIS A 64 6.06 7.36 15.45
C HIS A 64 6.81 6.61 14.33
N LEU A 65 7.30 7.32 13.31
CA LEU A 65 8.12 6.78 12.22
C LEU A 65 9.46 7.52 12.16
N PRO A 66 10.38 7.26 13.12
CA PRO A 66 11.66 7.97 13.20
C PRO A 66 12.50 7.68 11.95
N SER A 67 12.91 8.75 11.24
CA SER A 67 13.64 8.68 9.98
C SER A 67 14.39 10.00 9.76
N ARG A 68 15.45 9.98 8.96
CA ARG A 68 16.15 11.18 8.50
C ARG A 68 15.40 11.92 7.39
N LEU A 69 14.45 11.24 6.77
CA LEU A 69 13.52 11.78 5.78
C LEU A 69 12.14 12.02 6.42
N PRO A 70 11.30 12.91 5.89
CA PRO A 70 9.98 13.19 6.47
C PRO A 70 8.94 12.07 6.18
N VAL A 71 9.30 10.84 6.58
CA VAL A 71 8.51 9.60 6.33
C VAL A 71 7.11 9.70 6.93
N GLU A 72 6.99 10.15 8.19
CA GLU A 72 5.70 10.27 8.87
C GLU A 72 4.79 11.29 8.18
N GLU A 73 5.33 12.43 7.75
CA GLU A 73 4.57 13.48 7.10
C GLU A 73 4.04 13.02 5.73
N VAL A 74 4.84 12.26 4.96
CA VAL A 74 4.40 11.66 3.69
C VAL A 74 3.35 10.58 3.95
N ALA A 75 3.52 9.75 4.98
CA ALA A 75 2.54 8.73 5.35
C ALA A 75 1.16 9.34 5.66
N ILE A 76 1.15 10.42 6.45
CA ILE A 76 -0.07 11.17 6.77
C ILE A 76 -0.70 11.75 5.51
N ALA A 77 0.09 12.41 4.64
CA ALA A 77 -0.42 13.04 3.42
C ALA A 77 -1.05 12.02 2.46
N CYS A 78 -0.42 10.84 2.28
CA CYS A 78 -0.95 9.78 1.42
C CYS A 78 -2.27 9.20 1.98
N THR A 79 -2.32 8.92 3.29
CA THR A 79 -3.53 8.42 3.94
C THR A 79 -4.66 9.46 3.91
N ALA A 80 -4.32 10.71 4.18
CA ALA A 80 -5.25 11.83 4.12
C ALA A 80 -5.85 12.01 2.71
N ALA A 81 -5.03 11.87 1.66
CA ALA A 81 -5.52 11.95 0.29
C ALA A 81 -6.56 10.85 -0.02
N ALA A 82 -6.33 9.62 0.46
CA ALA A 82 -7.28 8.52 0.29
C ALA A 82 -8.58 8.74 1.06
N LEU A 83 -8.48 9.18 2.32
CA LEU A 83 -9.63 9.44 3.18
C LEU A 83 -10.48 10.59 2.64
N LEU A 84 -9.86 11.69 2.20
CA LEU A 84 -10.56 12.82 1.57
C LEU A 84 -11.20 12.42 0.24
N ALA A 85 -10.53 11.59 -0.58
CA ALA A 85 -11.12 11.10 -1.82
C ALA A 85 -12.37 10.25 -1.56
N ALA A 86 -12.39 9.48 -0.48
CA ALA A 86 -13.56 8.74 -0.02
C ALA A 86 -14.70 9.67 0.41
N ALA A 87 -14.40 10.67 1.23
CA ALA A 87 -15.37 11.67 1.67
C ALA A 87 -16.00 12.42 0.48
N VAL A 88 -15.18 12.86 -0.48
CA VAL A 88 -15.65 13.54 -1.71
C VAL A 88 -16.56 12.63 -2.53
N LEU A 89 -16.16 11.38 -2.75
CA LEU A 89 -16.98 10.42 -3.50
C LEU A 89 -18.31 10.16 -2.80
N HIS A 90 -18.31 10.02 -1.46
CA HIS A 90 -19.52 9.80 -0.67
C HIS A 90 -20.51 10.97 -0.83
N ALA A 91 -20.05 12.20 -0.61
CA ALA A 91 -20.85 13.40 -0.77
C ALA A 91 -21.37 13.58 -2.21
N GLN A 92 -20.52 13.34 -3.22
CA GLN A 92 -20.90 13.45 -4.63
C GLN A 92 -21.97 12.42 -5.02
N ARG A 93 -22.02 11.25 -4.37
CA ARG A 93 -23.03 10.22 -4.57
C ARG A 93 -24.33 10.48 -3.81
N GLY A 94 -24.44 11.61 -3.10
CA GLY A 94 -25.59 11.97 -2.27
C GLY A 94 -25.62 11.23 -0.92
N GLY A 95 -24.46 10.83 -0.41
CA GLY A 95 -24.31 10.25 0.91
C GLY A 95 -24.66 11.25 2.01
N ASP A 96 -25.11 10.75 3.15
CA ASP A 96 -25.36 11.57 4.33
C ASP A 96 -24.02 12.08 4.89
N CYS A 97 -23.90 13.40 5.00
CA CYS A 97 -22.73 14.07 5.57
C CYS A 97 -23.04 14.62 6.98
N GLY A 98 -24.03 14.05 7.64
CA GLY A 98 -24.47 14.43 8.97
C GLY A 98 -25.04 15.86 9.06
N SER A 99 -25.23 16.35 10.28
CA SER A 99 -25.83 17.66 10.54
C SER A 99 -25.00 18.86 10.06
N ARG A 100 -23.75 18.65 9.67
CA ARG A 100 -22.81 19.70 9.25
C ARG A 100 -22.85 20.00 7.75
N GLY A 101 -23.54 19.18 6.95
CA GLY A 101 -23.65 19.37 5.49
C GLY A 101 -22.35 19.19 4.69
N SER A 102 -21.26 18.83 5.37
CA SER A 102 -19.95 18.51 4.77
C SER A 102 -19.30 17.35 5.53
N PRO A 103 -18.71 16.37 4.84
CA PRO A 103 -18.08 15.23 5.52
C PRO A 103 -16.87 15.69 6.33
N THR A 104 -16.70 15.08 7.50
CA THR A 104 -15.52 15.26 8.36
C THR A 104 -14.59 14.08 8.24
N ALA A 105 -13.28 14.33 8.23
CA ALA A 105 -12.26 13.29 8.16
C ALA A 105 -11.25 13.49 9.31
N ARG A 106 -10.88 12.39 9.99
CA ARG A 106 -9.89 12.42 11.07
C ARG A 106 -8.85 11.33 10.89
N LEU A 107 -7.60 11.67 11.20
CA LEU A 107 -6.47 10.75 11.29
C LEU A 107 -5.77 10.92 12.63
N ASP A 108 -5.17 9.85 13.12
CA ASP A 108 -4.22 9.89 14.23
C ASP A 108 -2.85 9.44 13.74
N ARG A 109 -1.79 10.17 14.13
CA ARG A 109 -0.41 9.91 13.72
C ARG A 109 0.08 8.52 14.10
N GLY A 110 -0.24 8.08 15.34
CA GLY A 110 0.10 6.74 15.81
C GLY A 110 -0.63 5.64 15.03
N HIS A 111 -1.91 5.87 14.68
CA HIS A 111 -2.67 4.95 13.85
C HIS A 111 -2.11 4.84 12.44
N VAL A 112 -1.79 5.97 11.79
CA VAL A 112 -1.13 5.98 10.47
C VAL A 112 0.20 5.22 10.54
N ALA A 113 1.03 5.48 11.54
CA ALA A 113 2.31 4.79 11.71
C ALA A 113 2.15 3.28 11.93
N ALA A 114 1.14 2.86 12.71
CA ALA A 114 0.82 1.44 12.87
C ALA A 114 0.36 0.81 11.55
N ALA A 115 -0.49 1.50 10.77
CA ALA A 115 -0.98 1.03 9.48
C ALA A 115 0.15 0.88 8.43
N PHE A 116 1.18 1.74 8.48
CA PHE A 116 2.37 1.65 7.62
C PHE A 116 3.36 0.56 8.03
N ARG A 117 3.07 -0.16 9.11
CA ARG A 117 3.81 -1.33 9.60
C ARG A 117 2.88 -2.51 9.87
N SER A 118 1.72 -2.57 9.21
CA SER A 118 0.67 -3.55 9.49
C SER A 118 1.18 -5.00 9.45
N GLU A 119 2.07 -5.33 8.51
CA GLU A 119 2.69 -6.65 8.38
C GLU A 119 3.53 -7.05 9.60
N THR A 120 4.05 -6.09 10.36
CA THR A 120 4.82 -6.38 11.59
C THR A 120 3.91 -6.68 12.78
N TYR A 121 2.68 -6.17 12.77
CA TYR A 121 1.70 -6.39 13.83
C TYR A 121 0.81 -7.60 13.60
N LEU A 122 0.77 -8.13 12.37
CA LEU A 122 -0.08 -9.25 11.99
C LEU A 122 0.27 -10.51 12.80
N ARG A 123 -0.74 -11.07 13.46
CA ARG A 123 -0.63 -12.34 14.20
C ARG A 123 -1.79 -13.25 13.82
N ILE A 124 -1.50 -14.53 13.64
CA ILE A 124 -2.50 -15.59 13.46
C ILE A 124 -2.33 -16.56 14.61
N ASN A 125 -3.39 -16.80 15.38
CA ASN A 125 -3.31 -17.59 16.61
C ASN A 125 -2.24 -17.09 17.60
N GLY A 126 -1.99 -15.77 17.63
CA GLY A 126 -0.96 -15.14 18.46
C GLY A 126 0.46 -15.20 17.89
N GLU A 127 0.70 -15.92 16.80
CA GLU A 127 2.02 -16.08 16.19
C GLU A 127 2.19 -15.17 14.96
N GLN A 128 3.42 -14.76 14.67
CA GLN A 128 3.74 -13.96 13.50
C GLN A 128 3.50 -14.78 12.21
N ALA A 129 2.79 -14.18 11.25
CA ALA A 129 2.35 -14.85 10.03
C ALA A 129 3.47 -15.15 9.00
N GLY A 130 4.73 -14.85 9.30
CA GLY A 130 5.87 -15.08 8.42
C GLY A 130 6.96 -14.03 8.56
N LEU A 131 7.99 -14.13 7.73
CA LEU A 131 9.11 -13.18 7.71
C LEU A 131 8.90 -12.16 6.58
N GLY A 132 9.17 -10.88 6.85
CA GLY A 132 9.13 -9.82 5.85
C GLY A 132 10.21 -9.99 4.77
N PHE A 133 11.42 -10.43 5.18
CA PHE A 133 12.54 -10.65 4.27
C PHE A 133 13.16 -12.04 4.45
N ALA A 134 13.36 -12.74 3.33
CA ALA A 134 14.12 -13.99 3.29
C ALA A 134 15.63 -13.71 3.49
N PRO A 135 16.43 -14.72 3.91
CA PRO A 135 17.85 -14.55 4.22
C PRO A 135 18.69 -13.91 3.10
N LEU A 136 18.31 -14.14 1.83
CA LEU A 136 18.99 -13.53 0.67
C LEU A 136 18.40 -12.19 0.22
N SER A 137 17.45 -11.63 0.96
CA SER A 137 16.88 -10.30 0.71
C SER A 137 17.51 -9.27 1.65
N ARG A 138 18.73 -8.83 1.34
CA ARG A 138 19.53 -7.96 2.21
C ARG A 138 20.54 -7.14 1.43
N PHE A 139 21.24 -6.26 2.12
CA PHE A 139 22.42 -5.57 1.58
C PHE A 139 23.65 -6.48 1.65
N TRP A 140 24.46 -6.41 0.59
CA TRP A 140 25.72 -7.14 0.45
C TRP A 140 26.83 -6.16 0.11
N ARG A 141 28.03 -6.39 0.70
CA ARG A 141 29.21 -5.62 0.30
C ARG A 141 29.73 -6.15 -1.02
N ALA A 142 29.86 -5.27 -2.01
CA ALA A 142 30.52 -5.49 -3.30
C ALA A 142 31.95 -4.92 -3.27
N ALA A 143 32.74 -5.13 -4.31
CA ALA A 143 34.12 -4.65 -4.40
C ALA A 143 34.23 -3.11 -4.27
N ASP A 144 33.26 -2.38 -4.80
CA ASP A 144 33.28 -0.91 -4.91
C ASP A 144 32.07 -0.23 -4.24
N GLY A 145 31.22 -0.96 -3.54
CA GLY A 145 30.01 -0.39 -2.94
C GLY A 145 29.12 -1.42 -2.28
N TRP A 146 27.82 -1.23 -2.40
CA TRP A 146 26.81 -2.10 -1.84
C TRP A 146 25.74 -2.48 -2.88
N VAL A 147 25.19 -3.68 -2.71
CA VAL A 147 24.09 -4.19 -3.54
C VAL A 147 22.95 -4.60 -2.63
N ARG A 148 21.72 -4.24 -2.96
CA ARG A 148 20.51 -4.77 -2.36
C ARG A 148 19.93 -5.84 -3.27
N THR A 149 19.68 -7.03 -2.74
CA THR A 149 18.96 -8.11 -3.44
C THR A 149 17.59 -8.35 -2.85
N HIS A 150 16.67 -8.92 -3.64
CA HIS A 150 15.36 -9.36 -3.19
C HIS A 150 15.05 -10.76 -3.70
N GLY A 151 15.20 -11.76 -2.81
CA GLY A 151 15.04 -13.19 -3.07
C GLY A 151 13.90 -13.83 -2.28
N ASN A 152 12.87 -13.09 -1.87
CA ASN A 152 11.73 -13.61 -1.12
C ASN A 152 10.96 -14.68 -1.91
N TYR A 153 10.73 -14.42 -3.21
CA TYR A 153 10.05 -15.39 -4.07
C TYR A 153 11.02 -16.46 -4.59
N PRO A 154 10.62 -17.73 -4.63
CA PRO A 154 11.48 -18.83 -5.08
C PRO A 154 12.10 -18.61 -6.46
N TRP A 155 11.34 -18.05 -7.41
CA TRP A 155 11.84 -17.76 -8.77
C TRP A 155 12.86 -16.62 -8.82
N HIS A 156 12.74 -15.60 -7.95
CA HIS A 156 13.75 -14.53 -7.85
C HIS A 156 15.02 -15.04 -7.17
N ARG A 157 14.85 -15.85 -6.10
CA ARG A 157 15.98 -16.52 -5.45
C ARG A 157 16.74 -17.44 -6.42
N SER A 158 16.04 -18.26 -7.20
CA SER A 158 16.66 -19.13 -8.21
C SER A 158 17.39 -18.33 -9.29
N ALA A 159 16.83 -17.19 -9.73
CA ALA A 159 17.49 -16.32 -10.70
C ALA A 159 18.76 -15.66 -10.14
N LEU A 160 18.73 -15.21 -8.87
CA LEU A 160 19.90 -14.67 -8.17
C LEU A 160 21.03 -15.71 -8.09
N LEU A 161 20.73 -16.93 -7.64
CA LEU A 161 21.73 -17.98 -7.49
C LEU A 161 22.31 -18.45 -8.83
N ARG A 162 21.47 -18.55 -9.87
CA ARG A 162 21.98 -18.84 -11.23
C ARG A 162 22.91 -17.75 -11.76
N ALA A 163 22.56 -16.48 -11.51
CA ALA A 163 23.39 -15.36 -11.93
C ALA A 163 24.76 -15.37 -11.27
N LEU A 164 24.80 -15.63 -9.98
CA LEU A 164 26.04 -15.65 -9.19
C LEU A 164 26.81 -16.97 -9.30
N GLY A 165 26.23 -18.04 -9.81
CA GLY A 165 26.85 -19.35 -9.91
C GLY A 165 27.25 -19.96 -8.56
N CYS A 166 26.52 -19.67 -7.47
CA CYS A 166 26.89 -20.06 -6.12
C CYS A 166 25.78 -20.81 -5.39
N PRO A 167 26.10 -21.55 -4.30
CA PRO A 167 25.12 -22.12 -3.39
C PRO A 167 24.19 -21.08 -2.76
N GLY A 168 23.05 -21.54 -2.23
CA GLY A 168 21.99 -20.66 -1.73
C GLY A 168 22.10 -20.27 -0.25
N ASP A 169 23.25 -20.42 0.36
CA ASP A 169 23.56 -19.92 1.69
C ASP A 169 24.09 -18.47 1.65
N PRO A 170 23.88 -17.66 2.70
CA PRO A 170 24.29 -16.27 2.71
C PRO A 170 25.80 -16.04 2.57
N GLU A 171 26.64 -16.94 3.02
CA GLU A 171 28.10 -16.79 2.98
C GLU A 171 28.63 -16.94 1.53
N SER A 172 28.15 -17.96 0.81
CA SER A 172 28.45 -18.16 -0.60
C SER A 172 28.01 -16.97 -1.47
N VAL A 173 26.81 -16.45 -1.22
CA VAL A 173 26.30 -15.25 -1.92
C VAL A 173 27.13 -14.01 -1.60
N ALA A 174 27.52 -13.83 -0.32
CA ALA A 174 28.37 -12.71 0.08
C ALA A 174 29.73 -12.75 -0.63
N THR A 175 30.36 -13.93 -0.70
CA THR A 175 31.64 -14.16 -1.38
C THR A 175 31.52 -13.87 -2.87
N ALA A 176 30.48 -14.37 -3.52
CA ALA A 176 30.26 -14.14 -4.96
C ALA A 176 30.04 -12.65 -5.28
N ILE A 177 29.24 -11.93 -4.49
CA ILE A 177 28.99 -10.49 -4.70
C ILE A 177 30.23 -9.66 -4.37
N ALA A 178 31.01 -10.02 -3.35
CA ALA A 178 32.23 -9.28 -2.97
C ALA A 178 33.31 -9.28 -4.09
N ALA A 179 33.29 -10.26 -4.97
CA ALA A 179 34.18 -10.36 -6.13
C ALA A 179 33.76 -9.48 -7.33
N LEU A 180 32.54 -8.88 -7.28
CA LEU A 180 31.97 -8.08 -8.36
C LEU A 180 31.86 -6.60 -7.95
N GLY A 181 31.87 -5.70 -8.95
CA GLY A 181 31.42 -4.33 -8.74
C GLY A 181 29.90 -4.30 -8.49
N ALA A 182 29.45 -3.29 -7.72
CA ALA A 182 28.03 -3.20 -7.34
C ALA A 182 27.07 -3.12 -8.56
N ARG A 183 27.46 -2.39 -9.60
CA ARG A 183 26.69 -2.29 -10.85
C ARG A 183 26.77 -3.58 -11.67
N GLU A 184 27.92 -4.21 -11.70
CA GLU A 184 28.10 -5.49 -12.37
C GLU A 184 27.18 -6.56 -11.75
N ALA A 185 27.13 -6.63 -10.42
CA ALA A 185 26.24 -7.53 -9.72
C ALA A 185 24.74 -7.19 -9.98
N GLU A 186 24.37 -5.91 -10.01
CA GLU A 186 23.02 -5.46 -10.39
C GLU A 186 22.65 -5.96 -11.77
N ASP A 187 23.51 -5.72 -12.79
CA ASP A 187 23.24 -6.06 -14.17
C ASP A 187 23.20 -7.58 -14.38
N LEU A 188 24.12 -8.31 -13.79
CA LEU A 188 24.17 -9.77 -13.84
C LEU A 188 22.89 -10.40 -13.28
N VAL A 189 22.46 -9.96 -12.08
CA VAL A 189 21.27 -10.51 -11.42
C VAL A 189 20.00 -10.11 -12.16
N THR A 190 19.86 -8.86 -12.58
CA THR A 190 18.67 -8.39 -13.29
C THR A 190 18.57 -8.99 -14.69
N GLY A 191 19.68 -9.16 -15.40
CA GLY A 191 19.74 -9.84 -16.70
C GLY A 191 19.31 -11.30 -16.64
N ALA A 192 19.56 -11.99 -15.53
CA ALA A 192 19.08 -13.35 -15.28
C ALA A 192 17.60 -13.43 -14.82
N GLY A 193 16.91 -12.30 -14.72
CA GLY A 193 15.52 -12.18 -14.26
C GLY A 193 15.36 -12.18 -12.74
N GLY A 194 16.46 -11.99 -12.00
CA GLY A 194 16.47 -11.74 -10.58
C GLY A 194 16.12 -10.28 -10.24
N VAL A 195 16.28 -9.91 -8.96
CA VAL A 195 15.98 -8.56 -8.48
C VAL A 195 17.12 -8.07 -7.58
N ALA A 196 17.81 -7.05 -8.06
CA ALA A 196 18.92 -6.39 -7.37
C ALA A 196 19.00 -4.92 -7.78
N ALA A 197 19.61 -4.10 -6.90
CA ALA A 197 20.04 -2.75 -7.23
C ALA A 197 21.36 -2.43 -6.53
N ALA A 198 22.29 -1.83 -7.25
CA ALA A 198 23.42 -1.16 -6.65
C ALA A 198 22.92 0.01 -5.79
N VAL A 199 23.49 0.17 -4.61
CA VAL A 199 23.17 1.30 -3.74
C VAL A 199 23.83 2.56 -4.33
N ARG A 200 22.99 3.58 -4.53
CA ARG A 200 23.39 4.87 -5.08
C ARG A 200 23.22 5.99 -4.06
N GLY A 201 23.99 7.05 -4.21
CA GLY A 201 23.66 8.36 -3.63
C GLY A 201 22.59 9.07 -4.48
N GLU A 202 21.87 10.01 -3.87
CA GLU A 202 20.79 10.76 -4.52
C GLU A 202 21.23 11.49 -5.78
N ASP A 203 22.41 12.14 -5.74
CA ASP A 203 22.92 12.90 -6.89
C ASP A 203 23.26 11.99 -8.08
N ILE A 204 23.80 10.80 -7.79
CA ILE A 204 24.08 9.79 -8.81
C ILE A 204 22.77 9.33 -9.44
N TRP A 205 21.76 8.99 -8.63
CA TRP A 205 20.46 8.58 -9.11
C TRP A 205 19.80 9.66 -9.98
N ARG A 206 19.80 10.91 -9.53
CA ARG A 206 19.22 12.04 -10.26
C ARG A 206 19.91 12.29 -11.62
N ALA A 207 21.22 12.05 -11.68
CA ALA A 207 22.01 12.22 -12.90
C ALA A 207 21.86 11.05 -13.90
N GLU A 208 21.39 9.87 -13.46
CA GLU A 208 21.24 8.70 -14.32
C GLU A 208 19.96 8.75 -15.17
N PRO A 209 19.96 8.06 -16.35
CA PRO A 209 18.77 8.04 -17.21
C PRO A 209 17.48 7.58 -16.53
N PRO A 210 17.46 6.52 -15.68
CA PRO A 210 16.25 6.12 -14.99
C PRO A 210 15.75 7.19 -14.00
N GLY A 211 16.65 7.82 -13.22
CA GLY A 211 16.31 8.88 -12.29
C GLY A 211 15.73 10.12 -12.99
N ARG A 212 16.33 10.52 -14.12
CA ARG A 212 15.80 11.62 -14.96
C ARG A 212 14.43 11.30 -15.53
N ALA A 213 14.21 10.07 -15.98
CA ALA A 213 12.91 9.65 -16.49
C ALA A 213 11.82 9.75 -15.40
N ILE A 214 12.11 9.30 -14.17
CA ILE A 214 11.20 9.40 -13.02
C ILE A 214 10.93 10.88 -12.64
N ALA A 215 11.95 11.72 -12.62
CA ALA A 215 11.81 13.14 -12.31
C ALA A 215 10.88 13.89 -13.29
N ALA A 216 10.81 13.43 -14.53
CA ALA A 216 9.95 13.98 -15.58
C ALA A 216 8.48 13.51 -15.50
N THR A 217 8.14 12.57 -14.59
CA THR A 217 6.76 12.09 -14.40
C THR A 217 6.05 12.84 -13.28
N ARG A 218 4.72 12.81 -13.29
CA ARG A 218 3.90 13.32 -12.19
C ARG A 218 3.79 12.28 -11.07
N LEU A 219 3.41 12.70 -9.87
CA LEU A 219 3.18 11.79 -8.75
C LEU A 219 2.05 10.79 -9.08
N VAL A 220 1.02 11.24 -9.77
CA VAL A 220 -0.03 10.42 -10.38
C VAL A 220 -0.17 10.86 -11.83
N GLU A 221 0.10 9.97 -12.75
CA GLU A 221 -0.20 10.19 -14.18
C GLU A 221 -1.66 9.79 -14.43
N GLY A 222 -2.36 10.60 -15.22
CA GLY A 222 -3.77 10.37 -15.50
C GLY A 222 -4.12 10.63 -16.95
N MET A 223 -5.00 9.78 -17.50
CA MET A 223 -5.65 10.03 -18.78
C MET A 223 -7.06 9.45 -18.78
N SER A 224 -7.90 9.95 -19.70
CA SER A 224 -9.24 9.46 -19.97
C SER A 224 -9.32 9.07 -21.44
N ILE A 225 -9.82 7.86 -21.74
CA ILE A 225 -9.94 7.33 -23.10
C ILE A 225 -11.40 7.01 -23.38
N GLY A 226 -11.83 7.30 -24.63
CA GLY A 226 -13.16 6.97 -25.14
C GLY A 226 -14.27 7.83 -24.57
N GLY A 227 -15.48 7.65 -25.11
CA GLY A 227 -16.69 8.41 -24.79
C GLY A 227 -17.72 7.62 -23.97
N ALA A 228 -17.31 6.72 -23.09
CA ALA A 228 -18.24 6.00 -22.22
C ALA A 228 -19.11 7.00 -21.44
N PRO A 229 -20.45 6.78 -21.33
CA PRO A 229 -21.30 7.69 -20.59
C PRO A 229 -20.97 7.70 -19.09
N PRO A 230 -21.28 8.80 -18.37
CA PRO A 230 -21.22 8.84 -16.93
C PRO A 230 -22.05 7.70 -16.31
N ARG A 231 -21.48 7.04 -15.28
CA ARG A 231 -22.15 5.99 -14.51
C ARG A 231 -22.44 6.52 -13.11
N TRP A 232 -23.68 6.90 -12.89
CA TRP A 232 -24.11 7.31 -11.57
C TRP A 232 -24.44 6.08 -10.70
N ARG A 233 -23.94 6.09 -9.47
CA ARG A 233 -24.31 5.13 -8.43
C ARG A 233 -24.73 5.90 -7.19
N ALA A 234 -25.89 5.61 -6.64
CA ALA A 234 -26.33 6.18 -5.38
C ALA A 234 -25.33 5.82 -4.25
N ALA A 235 -25.25 6.67 -3.24
CA ALA A 235 -24.49 6.36 -2.04
C ALA A 235 -25.11 5.16 -1.31
N GLY A 236 -24.25 4.37 -0.65
CA GLY A 236 -24.65 3.40 0.36
C GLY A 236 -24.15 3.86 1.73
N ALA A 237 -24.14 2.95 2.71
CA ALA A 237 -23.68 3.26 4.07
C ALA A 237 -22.21 3.70 4.15
N LEU A 238 -21.37 3.20 3.24
CA LEU A 238 -19.95 3.55 3.17
C LEU A 238 -19.60 4.17 1.81
N PRO A 239 -18.53 4.98 1.70
CA PRO A 239 -18.19 5.74 0.49
C PRO A 239 -18.12 4.93 -0.80
N ALA A 240 -17.59 3.70 -0.74
CA ALA A 240 -17.44 2.81 -1.89
C ALA A 240 -18.47 1.67 -1.92
N SER A 241 -19.57 1.75 -1.14
CA SER A 241 -20.64 0.73 -1.18
C SER A 241 -21.14 0.52 -2.60
N GLY A 242 -21.25 -0.75 -3.01
CA GLY A 242 -21.71 -1.16 -4.34
C GLY A 242 -20.68 -0.99 -5.46
N VAL A 243 -19.46 -0.52 -5.18
CA VAL A 243 -18.35 -0.49 -6.12
C VAL A 243 -17.69 -1.87 -6.19
N ARG A 244 -17.47 -2.40 -7.39
CA ARG A 244 -16.77 -3.66 -7.64
C ARG A 244 -15.34 -3.40 -8.08
N VAL A 245 -14.38 -3.93 -7.30
CA VAL A 245 -12.95 -3.77 -7.53
C VAL A 245 -12.33 -5.11 -7.87
N LEU A 246 -11.81 -5.25 -9.08
CA LEU A 246 -10.99 -6.39 -9.46
C LEU A 246 -9.53 -6.09 -9.10
N ASP A 247 -8.97 -6.93 -8.22
CA ASP A 247 -7.63 -6.78 -7.66
C ASP A 247 -6.68 -7.80 -8.27
N LEU A 248 -5.74 -7.33 -9.11
CA LEU A 248 -4.65 -8.13 -9.70
C LEU A 248 -3.31 -7.70 -9.09
N THR A 249 -3.27 -7.47 -7.78
CA THR A 249 -2.07 -6.95 -7.11
C THR A 249 -1.45 -7.96 -6.17
N ARG A 250 -0.19 -7.70 -5.81
CA ARG A 250 0.62 -8.56 -4.96
C ARG A 250 1.49 -7.72 -4.02
N VAL A 251 2.08 -8.37 -3.04
CA VAL A 251 3.00 -7.81 -2.06
C VAL A 251 2.28 -6.82 -1.12
N ILE A 252 2.62 -5.53 -1.14
CA ILE A 252 2.10 -4.54 -0.18
C ILE A 252 1.31 -3.44 -0.88
N ALA A 253 1.91 -2.70 -1.82
CA ALA A 253 1.34 -1.45 -2.34
C ALA A 253 -0.08 -1.59 -2.91
N GLY A 254 -0.27 -2.46 -3.88
CA GLY A 254 -1.60 -2.72 -4.44
C GLY A 254 -2.58 -3.32 -3.44
N PRO A 255 -2.20 -4.35 -2.66
CA PRO A 255 -3.04 -4.91 -1.61
C PRO A 255 -3.47 -3.88 -0.55
N VAL A 256 -2.62 -2.92 -0.16
CA VAL A 256 -2.99 -1.79 0.72
C VAL A 256 -4.08 -0.94 0.08
N ALA A 257 -3.94 -0.59 -1.20
CA ALA A 257 -4.96 0.18 -1.92
C ALA A 257 -6.30 -0.54 -1.90
N THR A 258 -6.32 -1.81 -2.29
CA THR A 258 -7.56 -2.55 -2.52
C THR A 258 -8.22 -3.00 -1.21
N ARG A 259 -7.45 -3.32 -0.13
CA ARG A 259 -8.04 -3.54 1.18
C ARG A 259 -8.64 -2.27 1.78
N TYR A 260 -8.03 -1.09 1.53
CA TYR A 260 -8.57 0.17 1.97
C TYR A 260 -9.88 0.51 1.24
N LEU A 261 -9.97 0.26 -0.09
CA LEU A 261 -11.23 0.34 -0.81
C LEU A 261 -12.29 -0.61 -0.25
N GLY A 262 -11.91 -1.82 0.16
CA GLY A 262 -12.77 -2.78 0.85
C GLY A 262 -13.26 -2.27 2.21
N ALA A 263 -12.39 -1.64 3.01
CA ALA A 263 -12.77 -0.99 4.27
C ALA A 263 -13.77 0.15 4.07
N LEU A 264 -13.71 0.82 2.91
CA LEU A 264 -14.66 1.84 2.48
C LEU A 264 -15.94 1.28 1.86
N GLY A 265 -16.14 -0.05 1.86
CA GLY A 265 -17.38 -0.71 1.44
C GLY A 265 -17.39 -1.30 0.03
N ALA A 266 -16.27 -1.29 -0.70
CA ALA A 266 -16.20 -1.92 -2.01
C ALA A 266 -16.27 -3.46 -1.93
N ASP A 267 -16.91 -4.11 -2.93
CA ASP A 267 -16.79 -5.55 -3.17
C ASP A 267 -15.48 -5.82 -3.92
N VAL A 268 -14.45 -6.26 -3.20
CA VAL A 268 -13.11 -6.51 -3.74
C VAL A 268 -12.92 -7.99 -3.99
N LEU A 269 -12.63 -8.35 -5.25
CA LEU A 269 -12.25 -9.70 -5.66
C LEU A 269 -10.79 -9.71 -6.11
N ARG A 270 -9.92 -10.34 -5.33
CA ARG A 270 -8.52 -10.58 -5.69
C ARG A 270 -8.40 -11.85 -6.52
N LEU A 271 -7.65 -11.77 -7.62
CA LEU A 271 -7.30 -12.92 -8.46
C LEU A 271 -5.78 -13.12 -8.49
N ASP A 272 -5.36 -14.32 -8.16
CA ASP A 272 -3.97 -14.75 -8.23
C ASP A 272 -3.80 -15.91 -9.23
N PRO A 273 -2.66 -16.01 -9.94
CA PRO A 273 -2.37 -17.17 -10.78
C PRO A 273 -2.00 -18.37 -9.90
N PRO A 274 -2.49 -19.59 -10.24
CA PRO A 274 -2.28 -20.77 -9.42
C PRO A 274 -0.82 -21.25 -9.37
N ASP A 275 -0.02 -20.96 -10.41
CA ASP A 275 1.38 -21.36 -10.54
C ASP A 275 2.36 -20.42 -9.79
N ARG A 276 1.89 -19.31 -9.29
CA ARG A 276 2.71 -18.29 -8.59
C ARG A 276 2.03 -17.78 -7.33
N PRO A 277 1.96 -18.60 -6.28
CA PRO A 277 1.29 -18.22 -5.04
C PRO A 277 1.96 -17.00 -4.39
N GLU A 278 1.16 -16.27 -3.62
CA GLU A 278 1.65 -15.17 -2.79
C GLU A 278 2.41 -15.71 -1.57
N LEU A 279 3.34 -14.91 -1.04
CA LEU A 279 3.99 -15.20 0.24
C LEU A 279 2.98 -15.08 1.39
N ALA A 280 3.02 -16.01 2.34
CA ALA A 280 2.01 -16.11 3.40
C ALA A 280 1.75 -14.79 4.13
N LEU A 281 2.81 -14.08 4.57
CA LEU A 281 2.67 -12.80 5.25
C LEU A 281 1.90 -11.77 4.41
N HIS A 282 2.24 -11.63 3.13
CA HIS A 282 1.62 -10.67 2.23
C HIS A 282 0.21 -11.11 1.79
N ALA A 283 -0.01 -12.44 1.66
CA ALA A 283 -1.35 -12.96 1.43
C ALA A 283 -2.27 -12.58 2.59
N TYR A 284 -1.86 -12.86 3.82
CA TYR A 284 -2.69 -12.59 5.00
C TYR A 284 -2.90 -11.09 5.23
N ASP A 285 -1.83 -10.27 5.25
CA ASP A 285 -1.98 -8.82 5.46
C ASP A 285 -2.80 -8.16 4.34
N GLY A 286 -2.69 -8.67 3.12
CA GLY A 286 -3.36 -8.11 1.94
C GLY A 286 -4.81 -8.53 1.73
N LEU A 287 -5.37 -9.49 2.47
CA LEU A 287 -6.70 -10.08 2.19
C LEU A 287 -7.84 -9.56 3.06
N PHE A 288 -7.60 -8.65 4.01
CA PHE A 288 -8.70 -8.05 4.77
C PHE A 288 -9.69 -7.33 3.85
N ALA A 289 -10.97 -7.46 4.15
CA ALA A 289 -12.08 -6.88 3.40
C ALA A 289 -12.16 -7.33 1.92
N LYS A 290 -11.58 -8.48 1.57
CA LYS A 290 -11.57 -9.01 0.19
C LYS A 290 -12.07 -10.44 0.12
N ARG A 291 -12.41 -10.85 -1.09
CA ARG A 291 -12.52 -12.26 -1.52
C ARG A 291 -11.30 -12.61 -2.35
N SER A 292 -10.87 -13.87 -2.33
CA SER A 292 -9.66 -14.34 -3.00
C SER A 292 -9.94 -15.59 -3.82
N ALA A 293 -9.67 -15.54 -5.11
CA ALA A 293 -9.81 -16.66 -6.02
C ALA A 293 -8.55 -16.88 -6.84
N LEU A 294 -8.34 -18.12 -7.28
CA LEU A 294 -7.30 -18.45 -8.26
C LEU A 294 -7.88 -18.46 -9.67
N LEU A 295 -7.14 -17.89 -10.62
CA LEU A 295 -7.54 -17.86 -12.01
C LEU A 295 -6.31 -17.91 -12.94
N ASP A 296 -6.27 -18.91 -13.82
CA ASP A 296 -5.18 -19.03 -14.81
C ASP A 296 -5.50 -18.19 -16.06
N PHE A 297 -4.89 -17.03 -16.19
CA PHE A 297 -5.00 -16.19 -17.40
C PHE A 297 -4.29 -16.79 -18.62
N GLY A 298 -3.43 -17.80 -18.44
CA GLY A 298 -2.81 -18.57 -19.53
C GLY A 298 -3.83 -19.46 -20.27
N ALA A 299 -4.85 -19.96 -19.57
CA ALA A 299 -5.93 -20.74 -20.13
C ALA A 299 -6.98 -19.85 -20.83
N ALA A 300 -7.63 -20.36 -21.88
CA ALA A 300 -8.60 -19.58 -22.64
C ALA A 300 -9.87 -19.27 -21.84
N ASP A 301 -10.36 -20.23 -21.07
CA ASP A 301 -11.50 -20.10 -20.16
C ASP A 301 -11.21 -19.13 -19.02
N GLY A 302 -9.99 -19.18 -18.45
CA GLY A 302 -9.56 -18.22 -17.44
C GLY A 302 -9.53 -16.78 -17.97
N ARG A 303 -9.04 -16.56 -19.20
CA ARG A 303 -9.11 -15.23 -19.84
C ARG A 303 -10.54 -14.79 -20.11
N ALA A 304 -11.39 -15.68 -20.61
CA ALA A 304 -12.80 -15.37 -20.82
C ALA A 304 -13.46 -14.95 -19.51
N ARG A 305 -13.23 -15.71 -18.43
CA ARG A 305 -13.76 -15.40 -17.10
C ARG A 305 -13.27 -14.07 -16.55
N MET A 306 -11.98 -13.75 -16.73
CA MET A 306 -11.44 -12.45 -16.35
C MET A 306 -12.17 -11.30 -17.07
N HIS A 307 -12.40 -11.40 -18.37
CA HIS A 307 -13.12 -10.38 -19.13
C HIS A 307 -14.62 -10.28 -18.74
N GLU A 308 -15.26 -11.37 -18.37
CA GLU A 308 -16.61 -11.34 -17.78
C GLU A 308 -16.62 -10.55 -16.47
N LEU A 309 -15.64 -10.80 -15.60
CA LEU A 309 -15.50 -10.06 -14.34
C LEU A 309 -15.25 -8.57 -14.59
N LEU A 310 -14.39 -8.22 -15.56
CA LEU A 310 -14.11 -6.84 -15.93
C LEU A 310 -15.33 -6.11 -16.50
N SER A 311 -16.19 -6.80 -17.23
CA SER A 311 -17.43 -6.20 -17.79
C SER A 311 -18.41 -5.75 -16.71
N ALA A 312 -18.30 -6.30 -15.49
CA ALA A 312 -19.12 -5.95 -14.34
C ALA A 312 -18.35 -5.20 -13.26
N ALA A 313 -17.07 -4.95 -13.46
CA ALA A 313 -16.23 -4.18 -12.55
C ALA A 313 -16.40 -2.67 -12.75
N ASP A 314 -16.14 -1.90 -11.70
CA ASP A 314 -16.02 -0.45 -11.73
C ASP A 314 -14.56 -0.02 -11.72
N VAL A 315 -13.71 -0.80 -11.02
CA VAL A 315 -12.29 -0.53 -10.85
C VAL A 315 -11.48 -1.78 -11.13
N LEU A 316 -10.40 -1.63 -11.87
CA LEU A 316 -9.30 -2.59 -11.98
C LEU A 316 -8.06 -1.99 -11.32
N VAL A 317 -7.45 -2.71 -10.37
CA VAL A 317 -6.15 -2.35 -9.81
C VAL A 317 -5.15 -3.46 -10.15
N HIS A 318 -4.01 -3.12 -10.73
CA HIS A 318 -2.95 -4.08 -11.00
C HIS A 318 -1.57 -3.54 -10.65
N GLY A 319 -0.68 -4.45 -10.21
CA GLY A 319 0.69 -4.16 -9.82
C GLY A 319 1.74 -4.85 -10.70
N TYR A 320 1.44 -5.07 -11.96
CA TYR A 320 2.36 -5.69 -12.91
C TYR A 320 3.19 -4.64 -13.65
N ARG A 321 4.38 -5.06 -14.09
CA ARG A 321 5.24 -4.24 -14.93
C ARG A 321 4.48 -3.79 -16.19
N PRO A 322 4.80 -2.62 -16.74
CA PRO A 322 4.24 -2.17 -18.01
C PRO A 322 4.28 -3.28 -19.06
N HIS A 323 3.26 -3.36 -19.88
CA HIS A 323 3.09 -4.36 -20.94
C HIS A 323 3.00 -5.84 -20.53
N ALA A 324 3.20 -6.18 -19.25
CA ALA A 324 3.15 -7.60 -18.80
C ALA A 324 1.77 -8.23 -18.98
N LEU A 325 0.71 -7.44 -18.95
CA LEU A 325 -0.67 -7.87 -19.09
C LEU A 325 -1.25 -7.68 -20.50
N ASP A 326 -0.52 -7.06 -21.44
CA ASP A 326 -1.02 -6.77 -22.79
C ASP A 326 -1.44 -8.03 -23.56
N ARG A 327 -0.69 -9.12 -23.40
CA ARG A 327 -1.01 -10.43 -23.99
C ARG A 327 -2.35 -11.04 -23.53
N PHE A 328 -2.90 -10.51 -22.45
CA PHE A 328 -4.19 -10.92 -21.89
C PHE A 328 -5.32 -9.94 -22.25
N GLY A 329 -5.04 -8.94 -23.10
CA GLY A 329 -6.00 -7.91 -23.49
C GLY A 329 -6.27 -6.87 -22.40
N LEU A 330 -5.29 -6.58 -21.56
CA LEU A 330 -5.39 -5.61 -20.47
C LEU A 330 -4.54 -4.35 -20.72
N ASN A 331 -4.19 -4.06 -22.00
CA ASN A 331 -3.62 -2.76 -22.35
C ASN A 331 -4.71 -1.67 -22.35
N PRO A 332 -4.35 -0.38 -22.22
CA PRO A 332 -5.30 0.71 -22.08
C PRO A 332 -6.34 0.82 -23.20
N ASP A 333 -5.94 0.65 -24.45
CA ASP A 333 -6.84 0.79 -25.61
C ASP A 333 -7.88 -0.31 -25.62
N VAL A 334 -7.47 -1.57 -25.43
CA VAL A 334 -8.38 -2.73 -25.36
C VAL A 334 -9.31 -2.63 -24.16
N LEU A 335 -8.82 -2.16 -23.01
CA LEU A 335 -9.67 -1.94 -21.83
C LEU A 335 -10.71 -0.84 -22.08
N ALA A 336 -10.34 0.26 -22.74
CA ALA A 336 -11.28 1.33 -23.06
C ALA A 336 -12.34 0.88 -24.08
N GLU A 337 -11.96 0.03 -25.05
CA GLU A 337 -12.88 -0.50 -26.06
C GLU A 337 -13.83 -1.57 -25.48
N ARG A 338 -13.28 -2.55 -24.75
CA ARG A 338 -14.07 -3.73 -24.28
C ARG A 338 -14.79 -3.51 -22.97
N HIS A 339 -14.27 -2.62 -22.11
CA HIS A 339 -14.78 -2.33 -20.77
C HIS A 339 -14.95 -0.80 -20.57
N PRO A 340 -15.76 -0.13 -21.43
CA PRO A 340 -15.90 1.31 -21.41
C PRO A 340 -16.43 1.79 -20.06
N GLY A 341 -15.84 2.86 -19.53
CA GLY A 341 -16.19 3.43 -18.23
C GLY A 341 -15.51 2.79 -17.02
N LEU A 342 -14.58 1.83 -17.23
CA LEU A 342 -13.76 1.25 -16.18
C LEU A 342 -12.76 2.30 -15.63
N VAL A 343 -12.49 2.25 -14.34
CA VAL A 343 -11.38 2.97 -13.72
C VAL A 343 -10.22 2.00 -13.56
N VAL A 344 -9.09 2.28 -14.19
CA VAL A 344 -7.90 1.44 -14.15
C VAL A 344 -6.81 2.16 -13.36
N VAL A 345 -6.32 1.51 -12.30
CA VAL A 345 -5.16 1.99 -11.53
C VAL A 345 -4.03 0.99 -11.69
N SER A 346 -2.94 1.43 -12.31
CA SER A 346 -1.73 0.64 -12.47
C SER A 346 -0.62 1.19 -11.57
N LEU A 347 0.11 0.30 -10.95
CA LEU A 347 1.32 0.65 -10.20
C LEU A 347 2.48 -0.25 -10.60
N SER A 348 3.68 0.31 -10.58
CA SER A 348 4.91 -0.44 -10.82
C SER A 348 6.05 0.13 -9.98
N ALA A 349 7.19 -0.55 -9.94
CA ALA A 349 8.33 -0.03 -9.20
C ALA A 349 8.92 1.23 -9.86
N TRP A 350 9.02 1.25 -11.20
CA TRP A 350 9.80 2.24 -11.95
C TRP A 350 8.98 3.11 -12.92
N GLY A 351 7.65 2.93 -12.96
CA GLY A 351 6.80 3.60 -13.96
C GLY A 351 6.92 2.97 -15.34
N SER A 352 6.16 3.52 -16.31
CA SER A 352 6.14 3.04 -17.70
C SER A 352 7.19 3.71 -18.59
N ARG A 353 7.83 4.77 -18.11
CA ARG A 353 8.77 5.58 -18.89
C ARG A 353 10.23 5.33 -18.50
N GLY A 354 11.12 5.48 -19.48
CA GLY A 354 12.55 5.38 -19.25
C GLY A 354 13.09 3.95 -19.27
N PRO A 355 14.42 3.78 -19.08
CA PRO A 355 15.10 2.52 -19.35
C PRO A 355 14.82 1.40 -18.34
N TRP A 356 14.18 1.71 -17.20
CA TRP A 356 13.86 0.73 -16.17
C TRP A 356 12.38 0.34 -16.11
N GLY A 357 11.54 0.82 -17.03
CA GLY A 357 10.10 0.50 -17.06
C GLY A 357 9.82 -1.00 -16.99
N ASP A 358 10.59 -1.83 -17.68
CA ASP A 358 10.43 -3.29 -17.68
C ASP A 358 11.15 -4.02 -16.55
N ARG A 359 11.90 -3.31 -15.69
CA ARG A 359 12.59 -3.94 -14.56
C ARG A 359 11.63 -4.30 -13.44
N ARG A 360 11.91 -5.42 -12.78
CA ARG A 360 11.27 -5.77 -11.51
C ARG A 360 11.82 -4.87 -10.41
N GLY A 361 10.99 -4.57 -9.43
CA GLY A 361 11.41 -3.82 -8.25
C GLY A 361 10.46 -4.05 -7.08
N PHE A 362 10.90 -3.67 -5.93
CA PHE A 362 10.18 -3.68 -4.66
C PHE A 362 10.62 -2.43 -3.89
N ASP A 363 9.90 -2.03 -2.86
CA ASP A 363 10.21 -0.88 -2.03
C ASP A 363 11.71 -0.82 -1.65
N SER A 364 12.24 -1.87 -1.04
CA SER A 364 13.63 -1.91 -0.59
C SER A 364 14.68 -1.82 -1.73
N ILE A 365 14.31 -2.22 -2.94
CA ILE A 365 15.14 -2.09 -4.15
C ILE A 365 15.11 -0.65 -4.65
N VAL A 366 13.94 -0.01 -4.60
CA VAL A 366 13.82 1.41 -4.94
C VAL A 366 14.55 2.28 -3.94
N GLN A 367 14.48 1.98 -2.62
CA GLN A 367 15.27 2.67 -1.60
C GLN A 367 16.78 2.60 -1.90
N ALA A 368 17.29 1.43 -2.28
CA ALA A 368 18.70 1.25 -2.61
C ALA A 368 19.11 2.06 -3.86
N ALA A 369 18.31 2.00 -4.91
CA ALA A 369 18.62 2.65 -6.19
C ALA A 369 18.48 4.17 -6.14
N SER A 370 17.46 4.69 -5.42
CA SER A 370 17.09 6.12 -5.44
C SER A 370 17.94 7.02 -4.55
N GLY A 371 18.75 6.44 -3.66
CA GLY A 371 19.55 7.20 -2.68
C GLY A 371 18.95 7.20 -1.27
N ILE A 372 17.74 6.72 -1.07
CA ILE A 372 17.09 6.64 0.26
C ILE A 372 17.96 5.83 1.23
N ALA A 373 18.48 4.68 0.79
CA ALA A 373 19.31 3.83 1.65
C ALA A 373 20.57 4.55 2.17
N MET A 374 21.16 5.44 1.39
CA MET A 374 22.29 6.27 1.84
C MET A 374 21.82 7.46 2.67
N ALA A 375 20.68 8.05 2.37
CA ALA A 375 20.09 9.11 3.20
C ALA A 375 19.73 8.61 4.61
N GLU A 376 19.31 7.35 4.75
CA GLU A 376 19.03 6.67 6.03
C GLU A 376 20.27 6.03 6.69
N SER A 377 21.45 6.16 6.10
CA SER A 377 22.71 5.65 6.67
C SER A 377 23.04 6.31 7.99
N ALA A 378 23.41 5.54 9.00
CA ALA A 378 23.81 6.05 10.30
C ALA A 378 25.24 6.62 10.31
N ASP A 379 26.11 6.07 9.48
CA ASP A 379 27.56 6.34 9.46
C ASP A 379 28.07 6.86 8.10
N SER A 380 27.19 7.06 7.13
CA SER A 380 27.48 7.40 5.72
C SER A 380 28.27 6.35 4.95
N GLU A 381 28.55 5.20 5.54
CA GLU A 381 29.29 4.09 4.93
C GLU A 381 28.37 2.90 4.62
N ARG A 382 27.48 2.58 5.55
CA ARG A 382 26.56 1.44 5.43
C ARG A 382 25.15 1.92 5.08
N PRO A 383 24.52 1.31 4.08
CA PRO A 383 23.15 1.68 3.75
C PRO A 383 22.20 1.37 4.91
N GLY A 384 21.32 2.32 5.21
CA GLY A 384 20.18 2.18 6.12
C GLY A 384 18.91 1.83 5.39
N ALA A 385 17.78 1.90 6.11
CA ALA A 385 16.44 1.70 5.57
C ALA A 385 15.44 2.58 6.32
N MET A 386 14.36 2.96 5.66
CA MET A 386 13.22 3.62 6.31
C MET A 386 12.58 2.72 7.38
N PRO A 387 11.89 3.30 8.38
CA PRO A 387 11.28 2.55 9.49
C PRO A 387 10.10 1.67 9.06
N CYS A 388 9.64 1.82 7.82
CA CYS A 388 8.57 1.03 7.20
C CYS A 388 8.77 0.98 5.68
N GLN A 389 7.97 0.17 4.99
CA GLN A 389 7.91 0.15 3.52
C GLN A 389 7.05 1.34 3.03
N LEU A 390 7.57 2.58 3.27
CA LEU A 390 6.82 3.82 2.97
C LEU A 390 6.41 3.91 1.51
N LEU A 391 7.29 3.49 0.58
CA LEU A 391 7.01 3.62 -0.85
C LEU A 391 5.84 2.71 -1.24
N ASP A 392 5.79 1.49 -0.70
CA ASP A 392 4.68 0.57 -0.91
C ASP A 392 3.39 1.10 -0.28
N HIS A 393 3.38 1.35 1.02
CA HIS A 393 2.17 1.80 1.73
C HIS A 393 1.67 3.16 1.21
N GLY A 394 2.57 4.13 1.05
CA GLY A 394 2.23 5.48 0.58
C GLY A 394 1.68 5.46 -0.85
N THR A 395 2.35 4.74 -1.78
CA THR A 395 1.83 4.55 -3.13
C THR A 395 0.49 3.80 -3.11
N GLY A 396 0.32 2.83 -2.20
CA GLY A 396 -0.93 2.09 -2.01
C GLY A 396 -2.09 3.02 -1.64
N TYR A 397 -1.94 3.89 -0.64
CA TYR A 397 -2.97 4.87 -0.29
C TYR A 397 -3.24 5.86 -1.43
N LEU A 398 -2.20 6.31 -2.14
CA LEU A 398 -2.38 7.14 -3.34
C LEU A 398 -3.12 6.40 -4.47
N CYS A 399 -2.91 5.08 -4.65
CA CYS A 399 -3.68 4.25 -5.57
C CYS A 399 -5.16 4.17 -5.18
N ALA A 400 -5.47 4.01 -3.88
CA ALA A 400 -6.84 4.06 -3.39
C ALA A 400 -7.49 5.43 -3.68
N ALA A 401 -6.78 6.53 -3.40
CA ALA A 401 -7.21 7.88 -3.72
C ALA A 401 -7.46 8.06 -5.23
N ALA A 402 -6.56 7.53 -6.07
CA ALA A 402 -6.66 7.59 -7.52
C ALA A 402 -7.88 6.82 -8.05
N ALA A 403 -8.20 5.65 -7.48
CA ALA A 403 -9.40 4.89 -7.80
C ALA A 403 -10.68 5.67 -7.45
N LEU A 404 -10.77 6.20 -6.23
CA LEU A 404 -11.93 6.97 -5.77
C LEU A 404 -12.13 8.26 -6.60
N ARG A 405 -11.05 8.99 -6.91
CA ARG A 405 -11.08 10.17 -7.78
C ARG A 405 -11.44 9.81 -9.22
N GLY A 406 -10.95 8.65 -9.71
CA GLY A 406 -11.32 8.09 -11.01
C GLY A 406 -12.82 7.80 -11.11
N LEU A 407 -13.41 7.20 -10.06
CA LEU A 407 -14.85 6.95 -9.96
C LEU A 407 -15.66 8.25 -9.94
N ALA A 408 -15.24 9.22 -9.13
CA ALA A 408 -15.86 10.53 -9.06
C ALA A 408 -15.85 11.25 -10.42
N ARG A 409 -14.73 11.16 -11.14
CA ARG A 409 -14.59 11.75 -12.47
C ARG A 409 -15.43 11.02 -13.52
N GLN A 410 -15.38 9.68 -13.52
CA GLN A 410 -16.19 8.87 -14.43
C GLN A 410 -17.69 9.16 -14.25
N SER A 411 -18.16 9.31 -13.01
CA SER A 411 -19.55 9.69 -12.72
C SER A 411 -19.94 11.07 -13.22
N ALA A 412 -18.99 12.01 -13.24
CA ALA A 412 -19.25 13.40 -13.69
C ALA A 412 -19.08 13.58 -15.20
N HIS A 413 -18.12 12.92 -15.82
CA HIS A 413 -17.66 13.21 -17.17
C HIS A 413 -17.65 12.01 -18.11
N GLY A 414 -17.84 10.81 -17.60
CA GLY A 414 -17.72 9.57 -18.39
C GLY A 414 -16.26 9.23 -18.73
N GLY A 415 -16.09 8.44 -19.78
CA GLY A 415 -14.81 7.93 -20.26
C GLY A 415 -14.24 6.80 -19.38
N THR A 416 -13.29 6.04 -19.92
CA THR A 416 -12.48 5.07 -19.16
C THR A 416 -11.30 5.79 -18.55
N GLN A 417 -11.13 5.69 -17.24
CA GLN A 417 -10.15 6.46 -16.49
C GLN A 417 -8.90 5.63 -16.24
N PHE A 418 -7.73 6.12 -16.60
CA PHE A 418 -6.44 5.48 -16.32
C PHE A 418 -5.63 6.33 -15.35
N ARG A 419 -5.05 5.66 -14.36
CA ARG A 419 -4.16 6.26 -13.36
C ARG A 419 -2.94 5.37 -13.20
N GLU A 420 -1.75 5.96 -13.34
CA GLU A 420 -0.48 5.27 -13.18
C GLU A 420 0.34 5.90 -12.06
N LEU A 421 0.88 5.03 -11.19
CA LEU A 421 1.75 5.41 -10.08
C LEU A 421 3.00 4.53 -10.07
N SER A 422 4.07 5.02 -9.43
CA SER A 422 5.27 4.20 -9.24
C SER A 422 5.96 4.46 -7.91
N LEU A 423 6.57 3.42 -7.35
CA LEU A 423 7.33 3.52 -6.11
C LEU A 423 8.49 4.50 -6.25
N ALA A 424 9.18 4.48 -7.41
CA ALA A 424 10.29 5.38 -7.69
C ALA A 424 9.85 6.85 -7.76
N ARG A 425 8.61 7.14 -8.22
CA ARG A 425 8.10 8.51 -8.21
C ARG A 425 7.76 8.99 -6.80
N THR A 426 7.21 8.10 -5.96
CA THR A 426 7.01 8.36 -4.53
C THR A 426 8.35 8.59 -3.82
N ALA A 427 9.39 7.80 -4.15
CA ALA A 427 10.74 8.02 -3.64
C ALA A 427 11.31 9.37 -4.06
N HIS A 428 11.15 9.76 -5.34
CA HIS A 428 11.57 11.06 -5.84
C HIS A 428 10.86 12.21 -5.13
N TRP A 429 9.57 12.06 -4.85
CA TRP A 429 8.80 13.04 -4.08
C TRP A 429 9.36 13.19 -2.65
N LEU A 430 9.53 12.07 -1.92
CA LEU A 430 10.10 12.06 -0.57
C LEU A 430 11.49 12.72 -0.53
N LEU A 431 12.38 12.38 -1.46
CA LEU A 431 13.75 12.91 -1.51
C LEU A 431 13.84 14.39 -1.88
N GLY A 432 12.79 14.94 -2.49
CA GLY A 432 12.68 16.37 -2.82
C GLY A 432 12.23 17.24 -1.64
N LEU A 433 11.85 16.64 -0.51
CA LEU A 433 11.30 17.37 0.63
C LEU A 433 12.39 17.92 1.57
N PRO A 434 12.10 19.02 2.30
CA PRO A 434 13.00 19.54 3.31
C PRO A 434 13.27 18.50 4.39
N ARG A 435 14.53 18.37 4.78
CA ARG A 435 14.97 17.54 5.92
C ARG A 435 14.98 18.40 7.16
N GLY A 436 14.29 17.98 8.21
CA GLY A 436 14.23 18.74 9.47
C GLY A 436 15.60 18.86 10.14
N ALA A 437 15.92 20.02 10.67
CA ALA A 437 17.14 20.26 11.43
C ALA A 437 17.24 19.40 12.73
N GLY A 438 16.16 18.75 13.14
CA GLY A 438 16.10 17.85 14.30
C GLY A 438 16.40 16.38 13.99
N SER A 439 16.57 16.01 12.70
CA SER A 439 16.78 14.62 12.29
C SER A 439 18.21 14.11 12.52
N SER A 440 19.15 14.97 12.92
CA SER A 440 20.58 14.60 13.08
C SER A 440 20.90 13.89 14.40
N SER A 441 19.98 13.82 15.38
CA SER A 441 20.24 13.22 16.69
C SER A 441 19.39 12.00 17.05
N ALA A 442 18.39 11.65 16.25
CA ALA A 442 17.77 10.35 16.39
C ALA A 442 18.73 9.32 15.79
N SER A 443 19.56 8.69 16.63
CA SER A 443 20.18 7.42 16.25
C SER A 443 19.02 6.48 15.88
N ALA A 444 18.73 6.40 14.57
CA ALA A 444 17.93 5.29 14.07
C ALA A 444 18.60 4.03 14.64
N PRO A 445 17.87 3.14 15.33
CA PRO A 445 18.47 1.91 15.80
C PRO A 445 19.16 1.30 14.59
N ALA A 446 20.47 1.07 14.72
CA ALA A 446 21.28 0.44 13.67
C ALA A 446 20.43 -0.68 13.10
N ALA A 447 20.33 -0.78 11.77
CA ALA A 447 19.49 -1.74 11.07
C ALA A 447 19.66 -3.12 11.69
N ALA A 448 19.12 -3.27 12.90
CA ALA A 448 18.88 -4.53 13.51
C ALA A 448 17.94 -5.18 12.51
N SER A 449 18.45 -6.21 11.85
CA SER A 449 17.74 -7.22 11.13
C SER A 449 16.24 -7.06 11.41
N ALA A 450 15.39 -7.06 10.37
CA ALA A 450 13.92 -6.99 10.46
C ALA A 450 13.28 -8.07 11.37
N ALA A 451 14.08 -8.69 12.22
CA ALA A 451 13.78 -9.69 13.22
C ALA A 451 13.82 -9.18 14.67
N ALA A 452 14.06 -7.89 14.92
CA ALA A 452 13.78 -7.38 16.25
C ALA A 452 12.26 -7.41 16.45
N ALA A 453 11.80 -8.43 17.16
CA ALA A 453 10.44 -8.53 17.67
C ALA A 453 10.15 -7.24 18.45
N VAL A 454 9.50 -6.29 17.79
CA VAL A 454 8.95 -5.12 18.46
C VAL A 454 7.94 -5.67 19.46
N SER A 455 8.27 -5.57 20.74
CA SER A 455 7.30 -5.93 21.77
C SER A 455 6.08 -5.03 21.59
N VAL A 456 4.94 -5.62 21.34
CA VAL A 456 3.64 -4.96 21.07
C VAL A 456 3.26 -3.95 22.16
N SER A 457 3.91 -3.99 23.32
CA SER A 457 3.62 -3.17 24.48
C SER A 457 4.39 -1.85 24.59
N ALA A 458 5.47 -1.64 23.84
CA ALA A 458 6.33 -0.46 24.03
C ALA A 458 5.94 0.74 23.14
N ASP A 459 5.25 0.53 22.01
CA ASP A 459 5.09 1.54 20.96
C ASP A 459 3.69 2.17 20.85
N GLY A 460 2.78 1.93 21.80
CA GLY A 460 1.40 2.47 21.72
C GLY A 460 0.54 1.84 20.60
N GLY A 461 1.07 0.90 19.81
CA GLY A 461 0.36 0.24 18.70
C GLY A 461 -0.87 -0.56 19.11
N GLY A 462 -0.96 -0.98 20.38
CA GLY A 462 -2.07 -1.77 20.91
C GLY A 462 -3.45 -1.09 20.78
N ALA A 463 -3.50 0.23 20.83
CA ALA A 463 -4.76 0.99 20.68
C ALA A 463 -5.37 0.88 19.27
N TRP A 464 -4.57 0.55 18.25
CA TRP A 464 -4.97 0.49 16.85
C TRP A 464 -5.18 -0.93 16.34
N LEU A 465 -4.93 -1.92 17.19
CA LEU A 465 -5.10 -3.33 16.86
C LEU A 465 -6.56 -3.75 17.04
N THR A 466 -6.94 -4.75 16.25
CA THR A 466 -8.21 -5.47 16.39
C THR A 466 -7.94 -6.95 16.19
N THR A 467 -8.73 -7.79 16.88
CA THR A 467 -8.71 -9.23 16.65
C THR A 467 -10.03 -9.65 16.02
N LEU A 468 -9.95 -10.39 14.94
CA LEU A 468 -11.07 -10.85 14.13
C LEU A 468 -11.00 -12.37 13.99
N ASP A 469 -12.15 -13.03 14.02
CA ASP A 469 -12.22 -14.45 13.70
C ASP A 469 -12.02 -14.70 12.22
N SER A 470 -11.26 -15.73 11.87
CA SER A 470 -11.04 -16.16 10.48
C SER A 470 -11.02 -17.67 10.36
N ALA A 471 -11.01 -18.18 9.11
CA ALA A 471 -10.87 -19.62 8.84
C ALA A 471 -9.51 -20.18 9.30
N GLU A 472 -8.51 -19.32 9.49
CA GLU A 472 -7.16 -19.67 9.98
C GLU A 472 -7.03 -19.54 11.51
N GLY A 473 -8.12 -19.17 12.20
CA GLY A 473 -8.17 -18.86 13.63
C GLY A 473 -8.22 -17.34 13.91
N PRO A 474 -8.07 -16.92 15.19
CA PRO A 474 -8.05 -15.52 15.57
C PRO A 474 -6.89 -14.78 14.90
N VAL A 475 -7.18 -13.66 14.23
CA VAL A 475 -6.22 -12.81 13.55
C VAL A 475 -6.18 -11.43 14.19
N THR A 476 -5.02 -11.05 14.72
CA THR A 476 -4.77 -9.69 15.21
C THR A 476 -4.09 -8.87 14.11
N THR A 477 -4.65 -7.72 13.81
CA THR A 477 -4.18 -6.80 12.77
C THR A 477 -4.44 -5.34 13.15
N VAL A 478 -3.82 -4.42 12.42
CA VAL A 478 -4.12 -2.99 12.54
C VAL A 478 -5.44 -2.68 11.85
N ARG A 479 -6.30 -1.89 12.49
CA ARG A 479 -7.54 -1.37 11.86
C ARG A 479 -7.20 -0.46 10.66
N PRO A 480 -8.11 -0.29 9.67
CA PRO A 480 -7.90 0.69 8.62
C PRO A 480 -7.82 2.10 9.23
N PRO A 481 -6.81 2.91 8.85
CA PRO A 481 -6.62 4.22 9.44
C PRO A 481 -7.67 5.22 8.95
N GLY A 482 -8.20 5.99 9.89
CA GLY A 482 -9.11 7.11 9.63
C GLY A 482 -10.51 6.93 10.21
N GLU A 483 -11.17 8.08 10.31
CA GLU A 483 -12.58 8.22 10.70
C GLU A 483 -13.27 9.12 9.67
N LEU A 484 -14.50 8.78 9.33
CA LEU A 484 -15.38 9.58 8.48
C LEU A 484 -16.67 9.85 9.23
N ASP A 485 -17.06 11.12 9.37
CA ASP A 485 -18.28 11.58 10.05
C ASP A 485 -18.44 10.99 11.46
N ASP A 486 -17.33 10.98 12.22
CA ASP A 486 -17.19 10.42 13.56
C ASP A 486 -17.27 8.87 13.63
N GLU A 487 -17.36 8.19 12.47
CA GLU A 487 -17.34 6.73 12.38
C GLU A 487 -15.92 6.22 12.10
N VAL A 488 -15.41 5.36 13.00
CA VAL A 488 -14.10 4.73 12.87
C VAL A 488 -14.14 3.67 11.77
N LEU A 489 -13.21 3.72 10.84
CA LEU A 489 -13.11 2.69 9.81
C LEU A 489 -12.76 1.33 10.43
N ALA A 490 -13.42 0.29 9.95
CA ALA A 490 -13.24 -1.09 10.39
C ALA A 490 -13.11 -2.02 9.19
N TRP A 491 -12.60 -3.23 9.41
CA TRP A 491 -12.63 -4.28 8.39
C TRP A 491 -14.03 -4.89 8.33
N PRO A 492 -14.82 -4.67 7.26
CA PRO A 492 -16.18 -5.21 7.16
C PRO A 492 -16.18 -6.74 6.99
N ARG A 493 -15.02 -7.29 6.62
CA ARG A 493 -14.78 -8.73 6.50
C ARG A 493 -13.39 -9.03 7.04
N SER A 494 -13.29 -10.10 7.82
CA SER A 494 -12.02 -10.66 8.26
C SER A 494 -11.23 -11.27 7.08
N LEU A 495 -10.09 -11.85 7.39
CA LEU A 495 -9.23 -12.54 6.47
C LEU A 495 -9.97 -13.66 5.71
N SER A 496 -10.01 -13.54 4.39
CA SER A 496 -10.47 -14.63 3.51
C SER A 496 -9.38 -15.70 3.36
N ARG A 497 -9.80 -16.95 3.12
CA ARG A 497 -8.86 -17.99 2.73
C ARG A 497 -8.26 -17.67 1.37
N TYR A 498 -6.92 -17.67 1.28
CA TYR A 498 -6.21 -17.40 0.02
C TYR A 498 -6.64 -18.38 -1.07
N GLY A 499 -7.16 -17.86 -2.19
CA GLY A 499 -7.66 -18.65 -3.32
C GLY A 499 -8.90 -19.48 -3.03
N GLY A 500 -9.58 -19.27 -1.89
CA GLY A 500 -10.70 -20.10 -1.44
C GLY A 500 -12.07 -19.73 -2.00
N ASP A 501 -12.20 -18.57 -2.62
CA ASP A 501 -13.46 -18.10 -3.20
C ASP A 501 -13.58 -18.49 -4.69
N GLN A 502 -14.81 -18.43 -5.20
CA GLN A 502 -15.05 -18.52 -6.64
C GLN A 502 -14.71 -17.18 -7.32
N PRO A 503 -14.16 -17.19 -8.55
CA PRO A 503 -13.92 -15.98 -9.33
C PRO A 503 -15.25 -15.43 -9.87
N ALA A 504 -16.10 -14.90 -8.97
CA ALA A 504 -17.43 -14.39 -9.26
C ALA A 504 -17.77 -13.19 -8.38
N TRP A 505 -18.54 -12.24 -8.89
CA TRP A 505 -19.10 -11.16 -8.08
C TRP A 505 -20.23 -11.67 -7.16
N LEU A 506 -20.42 -10.99 -6.03
CA LEU A 506 -21.59 -11.26 -5.19
C LEU A 506 -22.87 -10.89 -5.94
N LEU A 507 -23.91 -11.69 -5.75
CA LEU A 507 -25.23 -11.40 -6.30
C LEU A 507 -25.77 -10.11 -5.67
N ALA A 508 -26.40 -9.27 -6.48
CA ALA A 508 -27.08 -8.08 -6.00
C ALA A 508 -28.16 -8.48 -4.98
N GLY A 509 -28.08 -7.96 -3.76
CA GLY A 509 -28.97 -8.31 -2.64
C GLY A 509 -28.29 -9.10 -1.51
N LEU A 510 -27.14 -9.74 -1.75
CA LEU A 510 -26.32 -10.38 -0.71
C LEU A 510 -25.16 -9.49 -0.24
N ALA A 511 -25.06 -8.28 -0.75
CA ALA A 511 -24.04 -7.30 -0.40
C ALA A 511 -24.32 -6.56 0.93
N GLY A 512 -25.34 -6.96 1.69
CA GLY A 512 -25.54 -6.54 3.09
C GLY A 512 -24.53 -7.28 3.97
N PHE A 513 -23.47 -6.60 4.37
CA PHE A 513 -22.56 -7.11 5.40
C PHE A 513 -23.38 -7.31 6.69
N PRO A 514 -23.35 -8.49 7.35
CA PRO A 514 -23.85 -8.58 8.70
C PRO A 514 -23.05 -7.58 9.56
N ALA A 515 -23.75 -6.68 10.22
CA ALA A 515 -23.14 -5.80 11.21
C ALA A 515 -22.39 -6.70 12.22
N ALA A 516 -21.15 -6.32 12.53
CA ALA A 516 -20.39 -6.97 13.59
C ALA A 516 -21.26 -6.98 14.85
N PRO A 517 -21.36 -8.10 15.60
CA PRO A 517 -22.14 -8.13 16.82
C PRO A 517 -21.57 -7.09 17.79
N ALA A 518 -22.44 -6.22 18.28
CA ALA A 518 -22.11 -5.28 19.33
C ALA A 518 -21.55 -6.07 20.53
N THR A 519 -20.38 -5.70 21.02
CA THR A 519 -19.80 -6.22 22.25
C THR A 519 -20.69 -5.81 23.42
N SER A 520 -21.63 -6.68 23.79
CA SER A 520 -22.35 -6.56 25.07
C SER A 520 -21.40 -7.02 26.19
N GLY A 521 -21.16 -6.12 27.14
CA GLY A 521 -20.42 -6.42 28.35
C GLY A 521 -21.07 -7.52 29.19
N ASP A 522 -20.22 -8.22 29.88
CA ASP A 522 -20.35 -8.91 31.13
C ASP A 522 -21.59 -9.82 31.36
N ALA A 523 -21.40 -11.12 31.21
CA ALA A 523 -22.15 -12.13 31.99
C ALA A 523 -21.30 -13.41 32.11
N GLY A 524 -20.78 -13.65 33.31
CA GLY A 524 -20.05 -14.86 33.65
C GLY A 524 -20.91 -16.12 33.51
N LEU A 525 -20.37 -17.12 32.82
CA LEU A 525 -20.89 -18.49 32.85
C LEU A 525 -19.76 -19.48 33.14
N ARG A 526 -19.92 -20.18 34.24
CA ARG A 526 -19.08 -21.31 34.66
C ARG A 526 -19.30 -22.47 33.69
N VAL A 527 -18.22 -23.05 33.18
CA VAL A 527 -18.30 -24.33 32.47
C VAL A 527 -17.69 -25.42 33.33
N THR A 528 -18.54 -26.38 33.68
CA THR A 528 -18.17 -27.66 34.29
C THR A 528 -17.64 -28.59 33.18
N GLY A 529 -16.49 -29.22 33.44
CA GLY A 529 -15.81 -30.09 32.46
C GLY A 529 -16.50 -31.45 32.29
N THR A 530 -16.28 -32.01 31.10
CA THR A 530 -16.19 -33.47 30.91
C THR A 530 -15.16 -33.75 29.77
N ARG A 531 -14.14 -34.54 30.14
CA ARG A 531 -13.15 -35.11 29.23
C ARG A 531 -13.81 -36.23 28.43
N ASN A 532 -13.54 -36.26 27.12
CA ASN A 532 -13.57 -37.53 26.37
C ASN A 532 -12.39 -37.59 25.39
N THR A 533 -11.51 -38.54 25.70
CA THR A 533 -10.41 -39.02 24.89
C THR A 533 -10.93 -39.97 23.82
N VAL A 534 -10.53 -39.79 22.55
CA VAL A 534 -10.57 -40.85 21.54
C VAL A 534 -9.26 -40.82 20.73
N GLY A 535 -8.69 -41.99 20.60
CA GLY A 535 -7.30 -42.26 20.22
C GLY A 535 -6.98 -42.17 18.74
N LEU A 536 -5.70 -41.95 18.53
CA LEU A 536 -5.00 -42.05 17.24
C LEU A 536 -4.86 -43.49 16.78
N ALA A 537 -5.20 -43.79 15.54
CA ALA A 537 -4.73 -44.98 14.82
C ALA A 537 -3.82 -44.54 13.66
N ARG A 538 -2.55 -44.89 13.79
CA ARG A 538 -1.54 -44.84 12.72
C ARG A 538 -1.77 -45.97 11.71
N ARG A 539 -1.61 -45.69 10.42
CA ARG A 539 -1.14 -46.67 9.42
C ARG A 539 -0.22 -45.96 8.42
N ALA A 540 0.97 -46.45 8.35
CA ALA A 540 1.89 -46.45 7.21
C ALA A 540 1.94 -47.88 6.64
N PRO A 541 2.54 -48.19 5.51
CA PRO A 541 3.57 -47.50 4.77
C PRO A 541 3.12 -46.79 3.51
#